data_319b7246a9b2aba79ce5b3500f830ddf
#
_entry.id   319b7246a9b2aba79ce5b3500f830ddf
#
_cell.length_a   1.000
_cell.length_b   1.000
_cell.length_c   1.000
_cell.angle_alpha   90.00
_cell.angle_beta   90.00
_cell.angle_gamma   90.00
#
_symmetry.space_group_name_H-M   'P 1'
#
loop_
_entity.id
_entity.type
_entity.pdbx_description
1 polymer ?
#
loop_
_entity_poly.entity_id
_entity_poly.type
_entity_poly.pdbx_seq_one_letter_code
_entity_poly.pdbx_strand_id
1 'polypeptide(L)'
;RANFIDWIKGQQPDILAITELVGFTEKNLGQLASEYGHKYYAIVKEEGYPVGITSNEPITVVKKQVEDFWHGMLHVKTYGLDIIVTHLSPHDWKFRLKEAQMLTKYIQDNQLDNCMVMGDFNAYSPFDADWVETHAQLIKNKQKWDAEQETYRNMRDGRLDYSVLSQFLSIGLTDICRLYVPADKRTTFPTAFLYRWQHGDTRLHGISERLDYILVSPSLVSRCVDAHIHNGIETEGISDHYPVSVDLIIHL
;
A
#
# COMPACT_ATOMS: atom_id res chain seq x y z
N ARG A 1 15.08 4.86 11.57
CA ARG A 1 14.40 6.16 11.55
C ARG A 1 15.22 7.21 10.80
N ALA A 2 16.52 7.43 11.13
CA ALA A 2 17.36 8.42 10.45
C ALA A 2 17.37 8.19 8.91
N ASN A 3 17.69 6.98 8.46
CA ASN A 3 17.72 6.64 7.03
C ASN A 3 16.37 6.91 6.34
N PHE A 4 15.25 6.64 7.01
CA PHE A 4 13.91 6.94 6.49
C PHE A 4 13.74 8.46 6.28
N ILE A 5 14.06 9.27 7.29
CA ILE A 5 13.93 10.75 7.21
C ILE A 5 14.81 11.31 6.09
N ASP A 6 16.06 10.86 6.01
CA ASP A 6 17.01 11.35 5.01
C ASP A 6 16.57 10.98 3.59
N TRP A 7 16.03 9.76 3.41
CA TRP A 7 15.49 9.32 2.13
C TRP A 7 14.23 10.13 1.74
N ILE A 8 13.25 10.30 2.64
CA ILE A 8 12.06 11.12 2.38
C ILE A 8 12.42 12.56 2.04
N LYS A 9 13.39 13.17 2.74
CA LYS A 9 13.89 14.51 2.38
C LYS A 9 14.46 14.58 0.98
N GLY A 10 15.12 13.52 0.53
CA GLY A 10 15.65 13.42 -0.84
C GLY A 10 14.54 13.29 -1.89
N GLN A 11 13.45 12.61 -1.57
CA GLN A 11 12.30 12.43 -2.47
C GLN A 11 11.38 13.67 -2.52
N GLN A 12 11.30 14.44 -1.43
CA GLN A 12 10.44 15.62 -1.30
C GLN A 12 8.97 15.37 -1.71
N PRO A 13 8.30 14.32 -1.20
CA PRO A 13 6.92 14.06 -1.56
C PRO A 13 6.00 15.19 -1.07
N ASP A 14 4.97 15.53 -1.82
CA ASP A 14 3.91 16.45 -1.37
C ASP A 14 2.95 15.77 -0.40
N ILE A 15 2.74 14.46 -0.57
CA ILE A 15 1.88 13.61 0.23
C ILE A 15 2.62 12.31 0.53
N LEU A 16 2.57 11.87 1.79
CA LEU A 16 3.13 10.59 2.22
C LEU A 16 2.09 9.79 3.01
N ALA A 17 1.65 8.66 2.46
CA ALA A 17 0.87 7.66 3.17
C ALA A 17 1.81 6.65 3.85
N ILE A 18 1.52 6.27 5.08
CA ILE A 18 2.34 5.35 5.87
C ILE A 18 1.42 4.28 6.48
N THR A 19 1.81 3.03 6.33
CA THR A 19 1.17 1.88 6.98
C THR A 19 1.95 1.47 8.24
N GLU A 20 1.33 0.66 9.09
CA GLU A 20 1.96 0.08 10.28
C GLU A 20 2.58 1.10 11.26
N LEU A 21 1.89 2.19 11.53
CA LEU A 21 2.30 3.20 12.51
C LEU A 21 2.13 2.70 13.96
N VAL A 22 2.75 1.55 14.27
CA VAL A 22 2.66 0.90 15.58
C VAL A 22 3.24 1.80 16.67
N GLY A 23 2.43 2.09 17.71
CA GLY A 23 2.81 2.96 18.82
C GLY A 23 2.81 4.46 18.48
N PHE A 24 2.32 4.83 17.30
CA PHE A 24 2.15 6.24 16.96
C PHE A 24 0.83 6.79 17.48
N THR A 25 0.90 8.01 18.00
CA THR A 25 -0.25 8.89 18.21
C THR A 25 -0.30 9.93 17.10
N GLU A 26 -1.42 10.62 16.95
CA GLU A 26 -1.51 11.72 15.99
C GLU A 26 -0.45 12.80 16.25
N LYS A 27 -0.15 13.06 17.54
CA LYS A 27 0.88 14.02 17.95
C LYS A 27 2.29 13.63 17.50
N ASN A 28 2.71 12.37 17.72
CA ASN A 28 4.06 11.97 17.34
C ASN A 28 4.21 11.70 15.85
N LEU A 29 3.11 11.41 15.12
CA LEU A 29 3.09 11.44 13.66
C LEU A 29 3.37 12.86 13.15
N GLY A 30 2.76 13.89 13.76
CA GLY A 30 3.04 15.28 13.45
C GLY A 30 4.50 15.69 13.73
N GLN A 31 5.10 15.18 14.80
CA GLN A 31 6.51 15.37 15.08
C GLN A 31 7.40 14.74 14.01
N LEU A 32 7.09 13.51 13.61
CA LEU A 32 7.79 12.82 12.51
C LEU A 32 7.64 13.60 11.19
N ALA A 33 6.43 14.03 10.85
CA ALA A 33 6.12 14.79 9.64
C ALA A 33 6.96 16.08 9.55
N SER A 34 7.10 16.79 10.66
CA SER A 34 7.90 18.03 10.71
C SER A 34 9.40 17.80 10.43
N GLU A 35 9.93 16.60 10.69
CA GLU A 35 11.33 16.28 10.43
C GLU A 35 11.68 16.28 8.93
N TYR A 36 10.69 16.00 8.05
CA TYR A 36 10.84 16.05 6.59
C TYR A 36 10.03 17.16 5.92
N GLY A 37 9.45 18.08 6.71
CA GLY A 37 8.90 19.34 6.22
C GLY A 37 7.38 19.34 6.03
N HIS A 38 6.66 18.23 6.28
CA HIS A 38 5.20 18.21 6.22
C HIS A 38 4.57 18.91 7.44
N LYS A 39 3.49 19.64 7.20
CA LYS A 39 2.81 20.45 8.23
C LYS A 39 1.49 19.83 8.69
N TYR A 40 0.87 19.03 7.82
CA TYR A 40 -0.46 18.46 8.04
C TYR A 40 -0.37 16.94 8.09
N TYR A 41 -1.17 16.33 8.93
CA TYR A 41 -1.14 14.90 9.19
C TYR A 41 -2.47 14.41 9.74
N ALA A 42 -2.74 13.12 9.55
CA ALA A 42 -3.86 12.42 10.16
C ALA A 42 -3.50 10.94 10.31
N ILE A 43 -3.99 10.32 11.38
CA ILE A 43 -3.89 8.87 11.64
C ILE A 43 -5.29 8.29 11.82
N VAL A 44 -5.53 7.06 11.36
CA VAL A 44 -6.85 6.45 11.45
C VAL A 44 -7.24 6.11 12.89
N LYS A 45 -6.31 5.58 13.65
CA LYS A 45 -6.41 5.20 15.07
C LYS A 45 -5.01 5.19 15.70
N GLU A 46 -4.91 5.04 17.03
CA GLU A 46 -3.62 5.05 17.72
C GLU A 46 -3.20 3.67 18.26
N GLU A 47 -4.00 2.63 17.98
CA GLU A 47 -3.75 1.27 18.45
C GLU A 47 -3.55 0.29 17.31
N GLY A 48 -2.78 -0.78 17.58
CA GLY A 48 -2.47 -1.84 16.61
C GLY A 48 -1.55 -1.38 15.49
N TYR A 49 -1.95 -1.62 14.24
CA TYR A 49 -1.19 -1.32 13.02
C TYR A 49 -1.92 -0.25 12.18
N PRO A 50 -2.00 1.01 12.66
CA PRO A 50 -2.78 2.04 11.97
C PRO A 50 -2.12 2.51 10.70
N VAL A 51 -2.94 3.08 9.82
CA VAL A 51 -2.50 3.85 8.67
C VAL A 51 -2.57 5.34 8.97
N GLY A 52 -1.69 6.11 8.35
CA GLY A 52 -1.67 7.57 8.46
C GLY A 52 -1.24 8.23 7.17
N ILE A 53 -1.38 9.53 7.15
CA ILE A 53 -1.00 10.38 6.01
C ILE A 53 -0.42 11.69 6.51
N THR A 54 0.56 12.21 5.78
CA THR A 54 1.12 13.54 6.00
C THR A 54 1.17 14.31 4.69
N SER A 55 1.13 15.65 4.74
CA SER A 55 1.06 16.49 3.56
C SER A 55 1.68 17.88 3.80
N ASN A 56 2.15 18.51 2.72
CA ASN A 56 2.56 19.89 2.69
C ASN A 56 1.36 20.87 2.70
N GLU A 57 0.24 20.44 2.11
CA GLU A 57 -1.01 21.21 2.05
C GLU A 57 -2.04 20.73 3.09
N PRO A 58 -3.01 21.58 3.45
CA PRO A 58 -4.03 21.25 4.44
C PRO A 58 -4.74 19.91 4.15
N ILE A 59 -4.88 19.10 5.20
CA ILE A 59 -5.64 17.86 5.19
C ILE A 59 -7.00 18.09 5.82
N THR A 60 -8.07 17.73 5.10
CA THR A 60 -9.41 17.60 5.65
C THR A 60 -9.73 16.13 5.83
N VAL A 61 -9.89 15.68 7.07
CA VAL A 61 -10.31 14.31 7.36
C VAL A 61 -11.79 14.16 7.02
N VAL A 62 -12.11 13.30 6.06
CA VAL A 62 -13.48 13.00 5.63
C VAL A 62 -14.04 11.83 6.44
N LYS A 63 -13.24 10.76 6.58
CA LYS A 63 -13.68 9.57 7.32
C LYS A 63 -12.49 8.82 7.92
N LYS A 64 -12.66 8.42 9.17
CA LYS A 64 -11.85 7.37 9.82
C LYS A 64 -12.78 6.18 10.07
N GLN A 65 -12.51 5.03 9.47
CA GLN A 65 -13.30 3.82 9.69
C GLN A 65 -12.40 2.68 10.15
N VAL A 66 -12.65 2.19 11.35
CA VAL A 66 -11.92 1.08 11.97
C VAL A 66 -12.78 -0.17 11.98
N GLU A 67 -14.08 -0.03 12.25
CA GLU A 67 -15.03 -1.12 12.29
C GLU A 67 -15.10 -1.82 10.93
N ASP A 68 -15.13 -3.14 10.96
CA ASP A 68 -15.11 -4.04 9.79
C ASP A 68 -13.83 -4.00 8.93
N PHE A 69 -12.80 -3.27 9.33
CA PHE A 69 -11.48 -3.26 8.73
C PHE A 69 -10.45 -3.88 9.68
N TRP A 70 -9.48 -4.59 9.14
CA TRP A 70 -8.41 -5.19 9.94
C TRP A 70 -7.51 -4.12 10.57
N HIS A 71 -7.07 -3.15 9.77
CA HIS A 71 -6.21 -2.06 10.24
C HIS A 71 -6.88 -0.68 10.15
N GLY A 72 -7.91 -0.53 9.33
CA GLY A 72 -8.67 0.70 9.16
C GLY A 72 -8.57 1.29 7.74
N MET A 73 -9.48 2.22 7.48
CA MET A 73 -9.54 3.06 6.29
C MET A 73 -9.52 4.53 6.71
N LEU A 74 -8.60 5.31 6.16
CA LEU A 74 -8.51 6.76 6.35
C LEU A 74 -8.80 7.46 5.02
N HIS A 75 -9.90 8.21 4.94
CA HIS A 75 -10.21 9.06 3.81
C HIS A 75 -9.97 10.53 4.17
N VAL A 76 -9.14 11.19 3.38
CA VAL A 76 -8.83 12.61 3.52
C VAL A 76 -8.94 13.34 2.18
N LYS A 77 -9.07 14.66 2.26
CA LYS A 77 -8.92 15.58 1.12
C LYS A 77 -7.68 16.44 1.30
N THR A 78 -6.84 16.47 0.28
CA THR A 78 -5.70 17.38 0.17
C THR A 78 -5.35 17.56 -1.31
N TYR A 79 -4.80 18.69 -1.73
CA TYR A 79 -4.46 19.00 -3.13
C TYR A 79 -5.65 18.84 -4.12
N GLY A 80 -6.89 18.99 -3.66
CA GLY A 80 -8.09 18.76 -4.48
C GLY A 80 -8.36 17.28 -4.81
N LEU A 81 -7.66 16.36 -4.14
CA LEU A 81 -7.80 14.91 -4.32
C LEU A 81 -8.55 14.29 -3.13
N ASP A 82 -9.34 13.27 -3.41
CA ASP A 82 -9.82 12.32 -2.41
C ASP A 82 -8.79 11.20 -2.26
N ILE A 83 -8.17 11.07 -1.08
CA ILE A 83 -7.13 10.07 -0.82
C ILE A 83 -7.62 9.10 0.24
N ILE A 84 -7.65 7.82 -0.13
CA ILE A 84 -7.97 6.72 0.78
C ILE A 84 -6.68 5.96 1.07
N VAL A 85 -6.27 5.94 2.34
CA VAL A 85 -5.16 5.12 2.81
C VAL A 85 -5.72 3.91 3.52
N THR A 86 -5.24 2.73 3.16
CA THR A 86 -5.69 1.45 3.73
C THR A 86 -4.52 0.48 3.92
N HIS A 87 -4.71 -0.46 4.84
CA HIS A 87 -3.87 -1.64 4.99
C HIS A 87 -4.82 -2.82 5.20
N LEU A 88 -4.95 -3.66 4.17
CA LEU A 88 -5.92 -4.76 4.19
C LEU A 88 -5.38 -5.95 5.00
N SER A 89 -6.26 -6.85 5.39
CA SER A 89 -5.93 -8.02 6.22
C SER A 89 -4.74 -8.82 5.67
N PRO A 90 -3.69 -9.07 6.46
CA PRO A 90 -2.53 -9.85 6.02
C PRO A 90 -2.79 -11.36 6.01
N HIS A 91 -3.87 -11.85 6.62
CA HIS A 91 -4.03 -13.26 6.96
C HIS A 91 -5.13 -13.99 6.21
N ASP A 92 -6.23 -13.32 5.79
CA ASP A 92 -7.40 -13.98 5.23
C ASP A 92 -7.85 -13.32 3.92
N TRP A 93 -7.81 -14.07 2.82
CA TRP A 93 -8.25 -13.56 1.52
C TRP A 93 -9.75 -13.20 1.48
N LYS A 94 -10.60 -13.91 2.24
CA LYS A 94 -12.04 -13.60 2.31
C LYS A 94 -12.29 -12.28 3.02
N PHE A 95 -11.58 -12.05 4.11
CA PHE A 95 -11.68 -10.80 4.84
C PHE A 95 -11.16 -9.63 3.98
N ARG A 96 -9.99 -9.80 3.32
CA ARG A 96 -9.47 -8.80 2.36
C ARG A 96 -10.47 -8.48 1.26
N LEU A 97 -11.12 -9.50 0.70
CA LEU A 97 -12.14 -9.27 -0.34
C LEU A 97 -13.34 -8.50 0.20
N LYS A 98 -13.78 -8.77 1.44
CA LYS A 98 -14.83 -7.99 2.12
C LYS A 98 -14.41 -6.53 2.26
N GLU A 99 -13.19 -6.28 2.73
CA GLU A 99 -12.63 -4.93 2.86
C GLU A 99 -12.60 -4.21 1.50
N ALA A 100 -12.13 -4.88 0.45
CA ALA A 100 -12.10 -4.33 -0.91
C ALA A 100 -13.53 -3.99 -1.43
N GLN A 101 -14.50 -4.85 -1.18
CA GLN A 101 -15.91 -4.61 -1.53
C GLN A 101 -16.48 -3.40 -0.78
N MET A 102 -16.15 -3.25 0.49
CA MET A 102 -16.57 -2.08 1.29
C MET A 102 -15.94 -0.78 0.78
N LEU A 103 -14.64 -0.81 0.44
CA LEU A 103 -13.93 0.33 -0.11
C LEU A 103 -14.48 0.73 -1.49
N THR A 104 -14.66 -0.22 -2.39
CA THR A 104 -15.17 0.05 -3.73
C THR A 104 -16.62 0.55 -3.70
N LYS A 105 -17.45 -0.02 -2.84
CA LYS A 105 -18.81 0.49 -2.60
C LYS A 105 -18.76 1.92 -2.05
N TYR A 106 -17.89 2.20 -1.08
CA TYR A 106 -17.74 3.55 -0.52
C TYR A 106 -17.34 4.58 -1.58
N ILE A 107 -16.39 4.24 -2.47
CA ILE A 107 -15.96 5.10 -3.57
C ILE A 107 -17.13 5.39 -4.51
N GLN A 108 -17.90 4.38 -4.90
CA GLN A 108 -19.05 4.52 -5.80
C GLN A 108 -20.19 5.31 -5.16
N ASP A 109 -20.59 4.97 -3.93
CA ASP A 109 -21.68 5.65 -3.20
C ASP A 109 -21.41 7.16 -3.00
N ASN A 110 -20.14 7.54 -2.84
CA ASN A 110 -19.72 8.93 -2.66
C ASN A 110 -19.26 9.60 -3.96
N GLN A 111 -19.31 8.91 -5.11
CA GLN A 111 -18.95 9.44 -6.44
C GLN A 111 -17.56 10.10 -6.44
N LEU A 112 -16.55 9.39 -5.90
CA LEU A 112 -15.20 9.93 -5.75
C LEU A 112 -14.45 9.89 -7.09
N ASP A 113 -14.62 10.93 -7.90
CA ASP A 113 -14.07 10.99 -9.27
C ASP A 113 -12.58 11.36 -9.33
N ASN A 114 -12.05 12.09 -8.34
CA ASN A 114 -10.63 12.44 -8.21
C ASN A 114 -9.98 11.67 -7.06
N CYS A 115 -10.09 10.34 -7.11
CA CYS A 115 -9.72 9.47 -6.00
C CYS A 115 -8.41 8.72 -6.24
N MET A 116 -7.59 8.63 -5.19
CA MET A 116 -6.45 7.73 -5.08
C MET A 116 -6.66 6.78 -3.90
N VAL A 117 -6.46 5.49 -4.11
CA VAL A 117 -6.41 4.48 -3.04
C VAL A 117 -4.99 3.95 -2.94
N MET A 118 -4.37 4.07 -1.78
CA MET A 118 -2.97 3.70 -1.59
C MET A 118 -2.73 2.97 -0.28
N GLY A 119 -1.71 2.13 -0.26
CA GLY A 119 -1.28 1.39 0.91
C GLY A 119 -0.89 -0.05 0.61
N ASP A 120 -0.82 -0.87 1.66
CA ASP A 120 -0.60 -2.30 1.58
C ASP A 120 -1.93 -3.04 1.43
N PHE A 121 -2.13 -3.66 0.29
CA PHE A 121 -3.34 -4.43 -0.02
C PHE A 121 -3.23 -5.90 0.40
N ASN A 122 -2.03 -6.36 0.77
CA ASN A 122 -1.77 -7.78 1.06
C ASN A 122 -2.33 -8.75 0.01
N ALA A 123 -2.41 -8.31 -1.24
CA ALA A 123 -3.09 -9.00 -2.33
C ALA A 123 -2.33 -8.86 -3.65
N TYR A 124 -2.63 -9.75 -4.59
CA TYR A 124 -1.96 -9.80 -5.89
C TYR A 124 -2.81 -9.15 -6.98
N SER A 125 -2.13 -8.44 -7.88
CA SER A 125 -2.77 -7.92 -9.09
C SER A 125 -2.88 -9.01 -10.16
N PRO A 126 -4.02 -9.13 -10.86
CA PRO A 126 -4.14 -10.03 -12.00
C PRO A 126 -3.16 -9.69 -13.13
N PHE A 127 -2.68 -8.45 -13.18
CA PHE A 127 -1.67 -8.01 -14.16
C PHE A 127 -0.26 -8.50 -13.88
N ASP A 128 -0.02 -9.08 -12.71
CA ASP A 128 1.28 -9.65 -12.34
C ASP A 128 1.22 -11.18 -12.27
N ALA A 129 0.08 -11.80 -12.60
CA ALA A 129 -0.14 -13.23 -12.46
C ALA A 129 0.93 -14.05 -13.18
N ASP A 130 1.20 -13.74 -14.47
CA ASP A 130 2.18 -14.46 -15.27
C ASP A 130 3.60 -14.43 -14.66
N TRP A 131 3.93 -13.34 -13.96
CA TRP A 131 5.23 -13.19 -13.31
C TRP A 131 5.24 -13.86 -11.94
N VAL A 132 4.28 -13.55 -11.07
CA VAL A 132 4.28 -14.05 -9.68
C VAL A 132 4.08 -15.55 -9.60
N GLU A 133 3.32 -16.15 -10.50
CA GLU A 133 3.09 -17.60 -10.54
C GLU A 133 4.34 -18.41 -10.98
N THR A 134 5.36 -17.77 -11.54
CA THR A 134 6.67 -18.40 -11.74
C THR A 134 7.47 -18.59 -10.45
N HIS A 135 7.07 -17.92 -9.36
CA HIS A 135 7.76 -17.98 -8.07
C HIS A 135 7.32 -19.18 -7.23
N ALA A 136 7.74 -20.38 -7.67
CA ALA A 136 7.33 -21.65 -7.03
C ALA A 136 7.62 -21.71 -5.53
N GLN A 137 8.70 -21.04 -5.06
CA GLN A 137 9.04 -21.03 -3.63
C GLN A 137 8.06 -20.16 -2.84
N LEU A 138 7.64 -19.02 -3.38
CA LEU A 138 6.59 -18.17 -2.78
C LEU A 138 5.29 -18.97 -2.58
N ILE A 139 4.83 -19.63 -3.67
CA ILE A 139 3.60 -20.43 -3.64
C ILE A 139 3.68 -21.53 -2.59
N LYS A 140 4.80 -22.27 -2.53
CA LYS A 140 5.01 -23.32 -1.51
C LYS A 140 4.99 -22.74 -0.09
N ASN A 141 5.62 -21.59 0.14
CA ASN A 141 5.65 -20.95 1.44
C ASN A 141 4.23 -20.54 1.89
N LYS A 142 3.43 -19.96 0.99
CA LYS A 142 2.03 -19.58 1.27
C LYS A 142 1.16 -20.80 1.53
N GLN A 143 1.31 -21.87 0.74
CA GLN A 143 0.59 -23.14 0.95
C GLN A 143 0.95 -23.77 2.30
N LYS A 144 2.23 -23.76 2.67
CA LYS A 144 2.69 -24.27 3.97
C LYS A 144 2.09 -23.45 5.10
N TRP A 145 2.15 -22.12 4.99
CA TRP A 145 1.57 -21.24 6.00
C TRP A 145 0.07 -21.53 6.18
N ASP A 146 -0.69 -21.60 5.09
CA ASP A 146 -2.13 -21.89 5.13
C ASP A 146 -2.43 -23.27 5.76
N ALA A 147 -1.59 -24.27 5.53
CA ALA A 147 -1.76 -25.59 6.12
C ALA A 147 -1.53 -25.61 7.65
N GLU A 148 -0.74 -24.68 8.15
CA GLU A 148 -0.43 -24.52 9.58
C GLU A 148 -1.47 -23.67 10.33
N GLN A 149 -2.40 -23.00 9.61
CA GLN A 149 -3.45 -22.17 10.21
C GLN A 149 -4.76 -22.95 10.39
N GLU A 150 -5.45 -22.71 11.50
CA GLU A 150 -6.77 -23.32 11.74
C GLU A 150 -7.89 -22.54 11.07
N THR A 151 -7.83 -21.19 11.11
CA THR A 151 -8.96 -20.31 10.79
C THR A 151 -8.75 -19.53 9.51
N TYR A 152 -7.56 -18.92 9.33
CA TYR A 152 -7.28 -17.99 8.23
C TYR A 152 -6.63 -18.69 7.05
N ARG A 153 -6.87 -18.16 5.85
CA ARG A 153 -6.25 -18.63 4.60
C ARG A 153 -5.82 -17.45 3.76
N ASN A 154 -4.54 -17.40 3.43
CA ASN A 154 -4.00 -16.41 2.50
C ASN A 154 -4.32 -16.73 1.04
N MET A 155 -4.38 -18.02 0.73
CA MET A 155 -4.65 -18.52 -0.61
C MET A 155 -6.11 -18.94 -0.77
N ARG A 156 -6.62 -18.78 -1.98
CA ARG A 156 -7.94 -19.27 -2.37
C ARG A 156 -7.83 -20.66 -2.99
N ASP A 157 -8.33 -21.67 -2.32
CA ASP A 157 -8.28 -23.06 -2.78
C ASP A 157 -6.85 -23.51 -3.17
N GLY A 158 -5.85 -23.09 -2.39
CA GLY A 158 -4.43 -23.43 -2.60
C GLY A 158 -3.74 -22.66 -3.72
N ARG A 159 -4.37 -21.62 -4.29
CA ARG A 159 -3.84 -20.75 -5.34
C ARG A 159 -3.77 -19.30 -4.87
N LEU A 160 -2.94 -18.49 -5.54
CA LEU A 160 -2.93 -17.05 -5.31
C LEU A 160 -4.30 -16.45 -5.65
N ASP A 161 -4.76 -15.50 -4.82
CA ASP A 161 -6.05 -14.82 -5.01
C ASP A 161 -5.85 -13.46 -5.67
N TYR A 162 -6.56 -13.24 -6.77
CA TYR A 162 -6.54 -11.97 -7.52
C TYR A 162 -7.84 -11.18 -7.37
N SER A 163 -8.81 -11.69 -6.59
CA SER A 163 -10.15 -11.09 -6.52
C SER A 163 -10.15 -9.71 -5.87
N VAL A 164 -9.25 -9.48 -4.92
CA VAL A 164 -9.13 -8.21 -4.19
C VAL A 164 -8.79 -7.06 -5.13
N LEU A 165 -7.69 -7.16 -5.88
CA LEU A 165 -7.33 -6.12 -6.86
C LEU A 165 -8.33 -6.05 -8.01
N SER A 166 -8.87 -7.19 -8.46
CA SER A 166 -9.92 -7.22 -9.49
C SER A 166 -11.17 -6.43 -9.07
N GLN A 167 -11.50 -6.42 -7.77
CA GLN A 167 -12.62 -5.64 -7.24
C GLN A 167 -12.42 -4.13 -7.49
N PHE A 168 -11.24 -3.58 -7.21
CA PHE A 168 -10.92 -2.18 -7.48
C PHE A 168 -10.87 -1.86 -8.99
N LEU A 169 -10.29 -2.75 -9.78
CA LEU A 169 -10.23 -2.61 -11.23
C LEU A 169 -11.62 -2.63 -11.86
N SER A 170 -12.57 -3.40 -11.31
CA SER A 170 -13.95 -3.52 -11.83
C SER A 170 -14.76 -2.23 -11.73
N ILE A 171 -14.40 -1.32 -10.82
CA ILE A 171 -15.03 0.01 -10.71
C ILE A 171 -14.27 1.10 -11.49
N GLY A 172 -13.30 0.70 -12.32
CA GLY A 172 -12.54 1.59 -13.20
C GLY A 172 -11.25 2.18 -12.60
N LEU A 173 -10.88 1.82 -11.36
CA LEU A 173 -9.59 2.27 -10.83
C LEU A 173 -8.44 1.64 -11.63
N THR A 174 -7.39 2.41 -11.83
CA THR A 174 -6.20 2.01 -12.57
C THR A 174 -5.03 1.82 -11.63
N ASP A 175 -4.37 0.67 -11.72
CA ASP A 175 -3.07 0.41 -11.10
C ASP A 175 -2.00 1.22 -11.86
N ILE A 176 -1.57 2.33 -11.25
CA ILE A 176 -0.73 3.28 -11.96
C ILE A 176 0.68 2.77 -12.19
N CYS A 177 1.27 2.04 -11.25
CA CYS A 177 2.60 1.49 -11.40
C CYS A 177 2.70 0.49 -12.56
N ARG A 178 1.59 -0.19 -12.90
CA ARG A 178 1.55 -1.08 -14.07
C ARG A 178 1.87 -0.36 -15.39
N LEU A 179 1.56 0.93 -15.49
CA LEU A 179 1.76 1.70 -16.73
C LEU A 179 3.22 2.13 -16.91
N TYR A 180 3.99 2.26 -15.83
CA TYR A 180 5.34 2.83 -15.83
C TYR A 180 6.43 1.83 -15.47
N VAL A 181 6.12 0.81 -14.67
CA VAL A 181 7.10 -0.13 -14.15
C VAL A 181 6.93 -1.51 -14.80
N PRO A 182 7.97 -2.13 -15.38
CA PRO A 182 7.92 -3.49 -15.91
C PRO A 182 7.55 -4.53 -14.85
N ALA A 183 6.86 -5.60 -15.22
CA ALA A 183 6.33 -6.60 -14.27
C ALA A 183 7.39 -7.20 -13.35
N ASP A 184 8.58 -7.51 -13.90
CA ASP A 184 9.71 -8.08 -13.17
C ASP A 184 10.40 -7.08 -12.22
N LYS A 185 10.00 -5.81 -12.24
CA LYS A 185 10.51 -4.73 -11.37
C LYS A 185 9.48 -4.25 -10.35
N ARG A 186 8.30 -4.85 -10.30
CA ARG A 186 7.20 -4.40 -9.42
C ARG A 186 7.23 -5.00 -8.02
N THR A 187 8.39 -5.46 -7.54
CA THR A 187 8.52 -6.00 -6.18
C THR A 187 8.42 -4.90 -5.14
N THR A 188 7.52 -5.05 -4.17
CA THR A 188 7.41 -4.16 -3.01
C THR A 188 7.71 -4.87 -1.69
N PHE A 189 7.73 -6.20 -1.64
CA PHE A 189 7.97 -7.00 -0.44
C PHE A 189 8.68 -8.34 -0.78
N PRO A 190 9.51 -8.89 0.09
CA PRO A 190 10.19 -8.23 1.21
C PRO A 190 11.43 -7.47 0.72
N THR A 191 11.96 -6.56 1.55
CA THR A 191 13.30 -6.01 1.29
C THR A 191 14.36 -7.07 1.55
N ALA A 192 15.44 -7.06 0.75
CA ALA A 192 16.51 -8.04 0.89
C ALA A 192 17.24 -7.90 2.24
N PHE A 193 17.40 -6.67 2.75
CA PHE A 193 18.05 -6.40 4.03
C PHE A 193 17.28 -6.99 5.21
N LEU A 194 15.96 -6.75 5.30
CA LEU A 194 15.15 -7.26 6.40
C LEU A 194 14.93 -8.76 6.29
N TYR A 195 14.81 -9.30 5.08
CA TYR A 195 14.79 -10.73 4.87
C TYR A 195 16.07 -11.40 5.38
N ARG A 196 17.25 -10.81 5.08
CA ARG A 196 18.52 -11.29 5.62
C ARG A 196 18.54 -11.27 7.15
N TRP A 197 18.05 -10.19 7.75
CA TRP A 197 18.00 -10.06 9.19
C TRP A 197 17.14 -11.14 9.85
N GLN A 198 16.03 -11.50 9.23
CA GLN A 198 15.11 -12.52 9.72
C GLN A 198 15.57 -13.96 9.42
N HIS A 199 16.20 -14.19 8.27
CA HIS A 199 16.47 -15.53 7.76
C HIS A 199 17.96 -15.83 7.49
N GLY A 200 18.86 -14.89 7.73
CA GLY A 200 20.30 -15.04 7.54
C GLY A 200 20.77 -15.07 6.07
N ASP A 201 19.88 -14.85 5.10
CA ASP A 201 20.18 -14.86 3.66
C ASP A 201 19.58 -13.63 2.96
N THR A 202 20.35 -13.00 2.08
CA THR A 202 19.91 -11.83 1.28
C THR A 202 19.25 -12.23 -0.04
N ARG A 203 19.33 -13.49 -0.43
CA ARG A 203 18.71 -13.97 -1.67
C ARG A 203 17.23 -14.21 -1.42
N LEU A 204 16.37 -13.55 -2.17
CA LEU A 204 14.92 -13.66 -2.01
C LEU A 204 14.35 -14.98 -2.58
N HIS A 205 15.16 -15.80 -3.27
CA HIS A 205 14.80 -17.14 -3.73
C HIS A 205 13.42 -17.27 -4.40
N GLY A 206 13.00 -16.25 -5.16
CA GLY A 206 11.70 -16.25 -5.80
C GLY A 206 10.53 -16.09 -4.81
N ILE A 207 10.72 -15.35 -3.72
CA ILE A 207 9.67 -15.00 -2.76
C ILE A 207 9.22 -13.54 -2.88
N SER A 208 9.76 -12.81 -3.87
CA SER A 208 9.39 -11.41 -4.09
C SER A 208 7.92 -11.28 -4.48
N GLU A 209 7.25 -10.31 -3.86
CA GLU A 209 5.82 -10.04 -4.04
C GLU A 209 5.60 -8.54 -4.31
N ARG A 210 4.47 -8.21 -4.92
CA ARG A 210 3.95 -6.84 -4.93
C ARG A 210 2.68 -6.82 -4.12
N LEU A 211 2.69 -6.09 -3.01
CA LEU A 211 1.58 -5.97 -2.07
C LEU A 211 1.09 -4.52 -1.93
N ASP A 212 1.96 -3.55 -2.28
CA ASP A 212 1.68 -2.13 -2.15
C ASP A 212 1.28 -1.53 -3.49
N TYR A 213 0.21 -0.75 -3.47
CA TYR A 213 -0.40 -0.20 -4.69
C TYR A 213 -0.79 1.27 -4.50
N ILE A 214 -0.75 1.99 -5.62
CA ILE A 214 -1.43 3.27 -5.80
C ILE A 214 -2.41 3.07 -6.96
N LEU A 215 -3.71 3.08 -6.63
CA LEU A 215 -4.80 2.96 -7.57
C LEU A 215 -5.44 4.33 -7.76
N VAL A 216 -5.68 4.75 -8.99
CA VAL A 216 -6.22 6.06 -9.30
C VAL A 216 -7.51 5.97 -10.11
N SER A 217 -8.43 6.91 -9.89
CA SER A 217 -9.64 7.05 -10.70
C SER A 217 -9.31 7.41 -12.16
N PRO A 218 -10.20 7.11 -13.13
CA PRO A 218 -9.96 7.38 -14.54
C PRO A 218 -9.58 8.83 -14.86
N SER A 219 -10.15 9.80 -14.13
CA SER A 219 -9.86 11.24 -14.29
C SER A 219 -8.41 11.61 -13.98
N LEU A 220 -7.72 10.82 -13.17
CA LEU A 220 -6.34 11.08 -12.75
C LEU A 220 -5.31 10.38 -13.65
N VAL A 221 -5.68 9.37 -14.43
CA VAL A 221 -4.72 8.57 -15.21
C VAL A 221 -3.91 9.46 -16.16
N SER A 222 -4.56 10.35 -16.91
CA SER A 222 -3.87 11.26 -17.85
C SER A 222 -3.04 12.36 -17.17
N ARG A 223 -3.20 12.53 -15.87
CA ARG A 223 -2.45 13.49 -15.05
C ARG A 223 -1.23 12.85 -14.38
N CYS A 224 -1.18 11.52 -14.32
CA CYS A 224 0.00 10.79 -13.86
C CYS A 224 1.08 10.85 -14.96
N VAL A 225 2.27 11.30 -14.61
CA VAL A 225 3.39 11.48 -15.55
C VAL A 225 4.50 10.48 -15.34
N ASP A 226 4.61 9.92 -14.12
CA ASP A 226 5.55 8.86 -13.80
C ASP A 226 5.08 8.08 -12.57
N ALA A 227 5.61 6.85 -12.37
CA ALA A 227 5.42 6.07 -11.15
C ALA A 227 6.64 5.16 -10.92
N HIS A 228 7.03 5.01 -9.66
CA HIS A 228 8.20 4.24 -9.27
C HIS A 228 7.88 3.27 -8.14
N ILE A 229 8.59 2.14 -8.15
CA ILE A 229 8.79 1.28 -6.99
C ILE A 229 10.26 1.40 -6.63
N HIS A 230 10.53 1.96 -5.45
CA HIS A 230 11.89 2.29 -5.01
C HIS A 230 12.57 1.06 -4.37
N ASN A 231 12.79 0.01 -5.17
CA ASN A 231 13.36 -1.26 -4.72
C ASN A 231 14.87 -1.37 -4.95
N GLY A 232 15.56 -0.25 -4.79
CA GLY A 232 17.01 -0.14 -4.80
C GLY A 232 17.63 -0.33 -3.43
N ILE A 233 18.97 -0.39 -3.41
CA ILE A 233 19.76 -0.60 -2.20
C ILE A 233 19.57 0.53 -1.15
N GLU A 234 19.22 1.71 -1.59
CA GLU A 234 19.01 2.90 -0.76
C GLU A 234 17.79 2.79 0.15
N THR A 235 16.83 1.91 -0.20
CA THR A 235 15.57 1.72 0.55
C THR A 235 15.53 0.41 1.32
N GLU A 236 16.42 -0.54 1.07
CA GLU A 236 16.44 -1.85 1.71
C GLU A 236 16.49 -1.81 3.25
N GLY A 237 17.14 -0.80 3.83
CA GLY A 237 17.29 -0.63 5.28
C GLY A 237 16.24 0.26 5.94
N ILE A 238 15.20 0.68 5.21
CA ILE A 238 14.19 1.61 5.69
C ILE A 238 13.01 0.87 6.32
N SER A 239 12.48 -0.13 5.62
CA SER A 239 11.31 -0.92 5.98
C SER A 239 11.46 -2.34 5.40
N ASP A 240 10.57 -3.25 5.75
CA ASP A 240 10.42 -4.55 5.09
C ASP A 240 9.66 -4.44 3.76
N HIS A 241 9.01 -3.32 3.51
CA HIS A 241 8.43 -2.97 2.22
C HIS A 241 9.25 -1.89 1.51
N TYR A 242 9.26 -1.93 0.17
CA TYR A 242 9.81 -0.88 -0.67
C TYR A 242 8.76 0.21 -0.91
N PRO A 243 9.16 1.51 -0.85
CA PRO A 243 8.25 2.61 -1.13
C PRO A 243 7.76 2.61 -2.57
N VAL A 244 6.52 3.09 -2.75
CA VAL A 244 5.87 3.27 -4.05
C VAL A 244 5.50 4.74 -4.21
N SER A 245 5.76 5.34 -5.36
CA SER A 245 5.41 6.73 -5.64
C SER A 245 4.78 6.91 -7.02
N VAL A 246 4.05 8.01 -7.16
CA VAL A 246 3.49 8.50 -8.43
C VAL A 246 3.67 10.01 -8.51
N ASP A 247 4.06 10.49 -9.68
CA ASP A 247 4.10 11.91 -9.99
C ASP A 247 2.83 12.31 -10.74
N LEU A 248 2.12 13.28 -10.18
CA LEU A 248 0.81 13.72 -10.66
C LEU A 248 0.80 15.23 -10.92
N ILE A 249 0.37 15.66 -12.11
CA ILE A 249 0.14 17.07 -12.39
C ILE A 249 -1.16 17.50 -11.71
N ILE A 250 -1.07 18.49 -10.81
CA ILE A 250 -2.22 19.10 -10.14
C ILE A 250 -2.35 20.55 -10.60
N HIS A 251 -3.50 20.89 -11.12
CA HIS A 251 -3.87 22.30 -11.38
C HIS A 251 -4.62 22.81 -10.14
N LEU A 252 -3.92 23.58 -9.32
CA LEU A 252 -4.48 24.28 -8.15
C LEU A 252 -5.27 25.51 -8.57
#